data_35c8f91be171e1a3bebbf37065b17c7f
#
_entry.id   35c8f91be171e1a3bebbf37065b17c7f
#
_cell.length_a   1.000
_cell.length_b   1.000
_cell.length_c   1.000
_cell.angle_alpha   90.00
_cell.angle_beta   90.00
_cell.angle_gamma   90.00
#
_symmetry.space_group_name_H-M   'P 1'
#
loop_
_entity.id
_entity.type
_entity.pdbx_description
1 polymer ?
#
loop_
_entity_poly.entity_id
_entity_poly.type
_entity_poly.pdbx_seq_one_letter_code
_entity_poly.pdbx_strand_id
1 'polypeptide(L)'
;MVSISIEGFEDANDGRRGNGHFQKAMETMDLLKANKIPFGVSICYTSKNYQVVTSDEFLDMIIDKGCIFAWYFHYMPVGNNASTELLLNPEQRAYIKDRVREIRGLEGGKEIFAIDFQNDGEFTQGCIAGGKIYCHINAVGDVEPCVFIHYSGANIHDMSFIDCLKQPLFKAYRKGQPFNNNHLRPCPMLENPDILPKLVKETGAKSTDLESPEDVNHLCSKCTNYASNWKPTADKLWEEEH
;
A
#
# COMPACT_ATOMS: atom_id res chain seq x y z
N MET A 1 2.41 9.17 -15.56
CA MET A 1 3.74 9.24 -14.95
C MET A 1 4.21 7.81 -14.73
N VAL A 2 5.46 7.49 -15.03
CA VAL A 2 5.99 6.11 -14.93
C VAL A 2 6.44 5.86 -13.50
N SER A 3 6.14 4.67 -12.95
CA SER A 3 6.63 4.21 -11.65
C SER A 3 7.32 2.87 -11.83
N ILE A 4 8.58 2.77 -11.40
CA ILE A 4 9.39 1.57 -11.51
C ILE A 4 9.38 0.86 -10.15
N SER A 5 8.99 -0.41 -10.15
CA SER A 5 9.00 -1.20 -8.93
C SER A 5 10.41 -1.64 -8.56
N ILE A 6 10.84 -1.32 -7.33
CA ILE A 6 12.15 -1.67 -6.78
C ILE A 6 12.03 -1.96 -5.27
N GLU A 7 12.79 -2.92 -4.75
CA GLU A 7 12.64 -3.42 -3.37
C GLU A 7 13.93 -3.25 -2.54
N GLY A 8 14.88 -2.45 -3.02
CA GLY A 8 16.21 -2.25 -2.43
C GLY A 8 17.31 -2.43 -3.45
N PHE A 9 18.53 -2.74 -3.00
CA PHE A 9 19.64 -3.10 -3.88
C PHE A 9 19.45 -4.49 -4.50
N GLU A 10 20.38 -4.90 -5.33
CA GLU A 10 20.29 -6.09 -6.19
C GLU A 10 19.81 -7.34 -5.45
N ASP A 11 20.47 -7.70 -4.32
CA ASP A 11 20.12 -8.91 -3.57
C ASP A 11 18.67 -8.89 -3.05
N ALA A 12 18.23 -7.77 -2.49
CA ALA A 12 16.87 -7.64 -1.96
C ALA A 12 15.83 -7.60 -3.09
N ASN A 13 16.14 -6.90 -4.17
CA ASN A 13 15.26 -6.77 -5.32
C ASN A 13 15.11 -8.09 -6.06
N ASP A 14 16.22 -8.72 -6.42
CA ASP A 14 16.24 -9.95 -7.21
C ASP A 14 15.76 -11.16 -6.41
N GLY A 15 16.01 -11.16 -5.10
CA GLY A 15 15.45 -12.17 -4.19
C GLY A 15 13.92 -12.21 -4.17
N ARG A 16 13.25 -11.10 -4.46
CA ARG A 16 11.78 -11.03 -4.52
C ARG A 16 11.24 -11.11 -5.94
N ARG A 17 11.91 -10.48 -6.91
CA ARG A 17 11.40 -10.29 -8.28
C ARG A 17 12.03 -11.22 -9.30
N GLY A 18 13.08 -11.95 -8.92
CA GLY A 18 13.86 -12.82 -9.77
C GLY A 18 15.15 -12.17 -10.28
N ASN A 19 16.11 -13.01 -10.61
CA ASN A 19 17.45 -12.60 -11.01
C ASN A 19 17.45 -11.65 -12.22
N GLY A 20 18.25 -10.59 -12.14
CA GLY A 20 18.44 -9.60 -13.20
C GLY A 20 17.33 -8.53 -13.29
N HIS A 21 16.33 -8.56 -12.38
CA HIS A 21 15.30 -7.50 -12.35
C HIS A 21 15.87 -6.16 -11.88
N PHE A 22 16.81 -6.17 -10.94
CA PHE A 22 17.46 -4.94 -10.49
C PHE A 22 18.18 -4.24 -11.65
N GLN A 23 19.00 -4.99 -12.39
CA GLN A 23 19.71 -4.44 -13.54
C GLN A 23 18.75 -3.84 -14.59
N LYS A 24 17.65 -4.53 -14.91
CA LYS A 24 16.62 -4.03 -15.83
C LYS A 24 15.95 -2.75 -15.31
N ALA A 25 15.71 -2.66 -14.00
CA ALA A 25 15.16 -1.45 -13.39
C ALA A 25 16.14 -0.27 -13.55
N MET A 26 17.45 -0.49 -13.29
CA MET A 26 18.49 0.53 -13.48
C MET A 26 18.60 1.01 -14.93
N GLU A 27 18.63 0.09 -15.88
CA GLU A 27 18.65 0.40 -17.32
C GLU A 27 17.39 1.18 -17.77
N THR A 28 16.22 0.80 -17.22
CA THR A 28 14.97 1.49 -17.51
C THR A 28 14.98 2.92 -16.97
N MET A 29 15.50 3.15 -15.75
CA MET A 29 15.66 4.49 -15.18
C MET A 29 16.59 5.34 -16.03
N ASP A 30 17.74 4.79 -16.46
CA ASP A 30 18.67 5.50 -17.33
C ASP A 30 18.04 5.88 -18.68
N LEU A 31 17.24 4.99 -19.27
CA LEU A 31 16.50 5.23 -20.51
C LEU A 31 15.46 6.35 -20.34
N LEU A 32 14.69 6.33 -19.25
CA LEU A 32 13.68 7.36 -18.95
C LEU A 32 14.35 8.73 -18.74
N LYS A 33 15.45 8.75 -17.95
CA LYS A 33 16.24 9.97 -17.72
C LYS A 33 16.79 10.54 -19.02
N ALA A 34 17.41 9.71 -19.87
CA ALA A 34 17.96 10.12 -21.16
C ALA A 34 16.90 10.73 -22.10
N ASN A 35 15.66 10.22 -22.03
CA ASN A 35 14.53 10.71 -22.83
C ASN A 35 13.73 11.82 -22.12
N LYS A 36 14.17 12.31 -20.95
CA LYS A 36 13.51 13.36 -20.16
C LYS A 36 12.05 13.03 -19.81
N ILE A 37 11.76 11.75 -19.59
CA ILE A 37 10.44 11.29 -19.15
C ILE A 37 10.40 11.30 -17.62
N PRO A 38 9.52 12.08 -16.99
CA PRO A 38 9.37 12.08 -15.52
C PRO A 38 8.95 10.71 -14.99
N PHE A 39 9.64 10.21 -13.96
CA PHE A 39 9.37 8.92 -13.35
C PHE A 39 9.74 8.90 -11.87
N GLY A 40 9.30 7.89 -11.18
CA GLY A 40 9.67 7.60 -9.81
C GLY A 40 9.67 6.09 -9.54
N VAL A 41 9.63 5.73 -8.28
CA VAL A 41 9.68 4.35 -7.83
C VAL A 41 8.45 3.97 -7.01
N SER A 42 8.09 2.69 -7.08
CA SER A 42 7.12 2.03 -6.23
C SER A 42 7.85 0.98 -5.40
N ILE A 43 7.79 1.11 -4.10
CA ILE A 43 8.53 0.32 -3.14
C ILE A 43 7.55 -0.41 -2.22
N CYS A 44 7.58 -1.75 -2.21
CA CYS A 44 6.90 -2.50 -1.17
C CYS A 44 7.89 -2.78 -0.04
N TYR A 45 7.70 -2.12 1.10
CA TYR A 45 8.53 -2.38 2.27
C TYR A 45 7.97 -3.50 3.14
N THR A 46 8.88 -4.27 3.70
CA THR A 46 8.64 -5.46 4.51
C THR A 46 9.50 -5.43 5.77
N SER A 47 9.28 -6.36 6.69
CA SER A 47 10.14 -6.56 7.87
C SER A 47 11.62 -6.80 7.52
N LYS A 48 11.94 -7.13 6.26
CA LYS A 48 13.30 -7.52 5.82
C LYS A 48 14.05 -6.41 5.07
N ASN A 49 13.34 -5.47 4.42
CA ASN A 49 14.00 -4.45 3.58
C ASN A 49 13.72 -3.00 4.01
N TYR A 50 12.92 -2.77 5.05
CA TYR A 50 12.46 -1.44 5.46
C TYR A 50 13.61 -0.44 5.71
N GLN A 51 14.71 -0.87 6.29
CA GLN A 51 15.88 -0.01 6.51
C GLN A 51 16.63 0.30 5.22
N VAL A 52 16.78 -0.70 4.34
CA VAL A 52 17.50 -0.55 3.08
C VAL A 52 16.78 0.45 2.17
N VAL A 53 15.46 0.29 1.99
CA VAL A 53 14.68 1.14 1.07
C VAL A 53 14.45 2.56 1.56
N THR A 54 14.86 2.86 2.79
CA THR A 54 14.84 4.21 3.39
C THR A 54 16.23 4.72 3.76
N SER A 55 17.28 3.97 3.44
CA SER A 55 18.66 4.41 3.68
C SER A 55 19.04 5.56 2.78
N ASP A 56 19.97 6.40 3.23
CA ASP A 56 20.48 7.51 2.43
C ASP A 56 21.13 7.03 1.14
N GLU A 57 21.87 5.94 1.19
CA GLU A 57 22.55 5.34 0.04
C GLU A 57 21.55 4.90 -1.05
N PHE A 58 20.43 4.28 -0.63
CA PHE A 58 19.40 3.85 -1.58
C PHE A 58 18.65 5.05 -2.18
N LEU A 59 18.32 6.04 -1.34
CA LEU A 59 17.66 7.27 -1.79
C LEU A 59 18.53 8.06 -2.75
N ASP A 60 19.82 8.25 -2.42
CA ASP A 60 20.76 8.96 -3.28
C ASP A 60 20.92 8.24 -4.63
N MET A 61 21.00 6.92 -4.64
CA MET A 61 21.04 6.11 -5.85
C MET A 61 19.82 6.37 -6.76
N ILE A 62 18.59 6.32 -6.23
CA ILE A 62 17.39 6.51 -7.06
C ILE A 62 17.22 7.98 -7.50
N ILE A 63 17.62 8.94 -6.68
CA ILE A 63 17.64 10.36 -7.02
C ILE A 63 18.67 10.63 -8.15
N ASP A 64 19.87 10.09 -8.03
CA ASP A 64 20.90 10.17 -9.08
C ASP A 64 20.45 9.54 -10.40
N LYS A 65 19.65 8.49 -10.35
CA LYS A 65 18.99 7.91 -11.53
C LYS A 65 17.90 8.82 -12.13
N GLY A 66 17.45 9.84 -11.40
CA GLY A 66 16.48 10.82 -11.87
C GLY A 66 15.05 10.59 -11.37
N CYS A 67 14.86 9.77 -10.34
CA CYS A 67 13.56 9.60 -9.69
C CYS A 67 13.12 10.88 -8.98
N ILE A 68 11.89 11.32 -9.22
CA ILE A 68 11.31 12.53 -8.62
C ILE A 68 10.27 12.21 -7.54
N PHE A 69 9.84 10.95 -7.44
CA PHE A 69 8.95 10.49 -6.37
C PHE A 69 9.26 9.06 -5.95
N ALA A 70 8.92 8.73 -4.70
CA ALA A 70 8.94 7.39 -4.12
C ALA A 70 7.60 7.08 -3.45
N TRP A 71 6.94 6.03 -3.93
CA TRP A 71 5.72 5.51 -3.34
C TRP A 71 6.04 4.31 -2.46
N TYR A 72 5.85 4.47 -1.16
CA TYR A 72 6.06 3.44 -0.16
C TYR A 72 4.74 2.73 0.14
N PHE A 73 4.72 1.42 -0.09
CA PHE A 73 3.60 0.54 0.22
C PHE A 73 4.02 -0.45 1.29
N HIS A 74 3.26 -0.49 2.37
CA HIS A 74 3.39 -1.56 3.35
C HIS A 74 3.04 -2.90 2.67
N TYR A 75 3.81 -3.95 2.97
CA TYR A 75 3.48 -5.29 2.52
C TYR A 75 2.08 -5.70 3.01
N MET A 76 1.25 -6.17 2.11
CA MET A 76 -0.11 -6.64 2.38
C MET A 76 -0.16 -8.15 2.16
N PRO A 77 -0.62 -8.96 3.14
CA PRO A 77 -0.60 -10.42 3.07
C PRO A 77 -1.79 -10.96 2.25
N VAL A 78 -1.88 -10.56 0.99
CA VAL A 78 -2.94 -10.95 0.05
C VAL A 78 -2.58 -12.25 -0.66
N GLY A 79 -3.57 -13.13 -0.80
CA GLY A 79 -3.41 -14.47 -1.37
C GLY A 79 -3.32 -15.57 -0.30
N ASN A 80 -3.84 -16.75 -0.63
CA ASN A 80 -3.98 -17.87 0.31
C ASN A 80 -2.66 -18.28 1.00
N ASN A 81 -1.52 -18.12 0.33
CA ASN A 81 -0.21 -18.53 0.82
C ASN A 81 0.69 -17.34 1.19
N ALA A 82 0.14 -16.15 1.37
CA ALA A 82 0.92 -14.97 1.71
C ALA A 82 1.60 -15.11 3.09
N SER A 83 2.91 -14.81 3.13
CA SER A 83 3.70 -14.91 4.36
C SER A 83 3.41 -13.75 5.31
N THR A 84 3.00 -14.04 6.53
CA THR A 84 2.81 -13.02 7.58
C THR A 84 4.13 -12.57 8.21
N GLU A 85 5.23 -13.29 7.99
CA GLU A 85 6.57 -12.92 8.48
C GLU A 85 7.14 -11.66 7.82
N LEU A 86 6.58 -11.27 6.68
CA LEU A 86 6.96 -10.05 5.97
C LEU A 86 6.28 -8.80 6.52
N LEU A 87 5.28 -8.94 7.38
CA LEU A 87 4.66 -7.82 8.08
C LEU A 87 5.67 -7.18 9.05
N LEU A 88 5.60 -5.87 9.18
CA LEU A 88 6.44 -5.14 10.12
C LEU A 88 5.98 -5.39 11.57
N ASN A 89 6.92 -5.38 12.50
CA ASN A 89 6.59 -5.21 13.91
C ASN A 89 6.31 -3.71 14.24
N PRO A 90 5.80 -3.39 15.45
CA PRO A 90 5.46 -2.01 15.80
C PRO A 90 6.64 -1.03 15.73
N GLU A 91 7.84 -1.46 16.15
CA GLU A 91 9.04 -0.63 16.14
C GLU A 91 9.49 -0.32 14.71
N GLN A 92 9.44 -1.32 13.84
CA GLN A 92 9.78 -1.16 12.42
C GLN A 92 8.80 -0.22 11.73
N ARG A 93 7.50 -0.31 12.06
CA ARG A 93 6.49 0.56 11.47
C ARG A 93 6.62 2.00 11.97
N ALA A 94 6.88 2.21 13.26
CA ALA A 94 7.16 3.54 13.81
C ALA A 94 8.39 4.16 13.12
N TYR A 95 9.47 3.37 12.97
CA TYR A 95 10.67 3.79 12.25
C TYR A 95 10.36 4.27 10.82
N ILE A 96 9.58 3.49 10.04
CA ILE A 96 9.22 3.89 8.66
C ILE A 96 8.44 5.20 8.64
N LYS A 97 7.45 5.35 9.53
CA LYS A 97 6.66 6.57 9.66
C LYS A 97 7.55 7.80 9.86
N ASP A 98 8.44 7.73 10.83
CA ASP A 98 9.34 8.83 11.17
C ASP A 98 10.35 9.08 10.06
N ARG A 99 10.95 8.01 9.52
CA ARG A 99 11.96 8.12 8.46
C ARG A 99 11.40 8.70 7.15
N VAL A 100 10.18 8.32 6.73
CA VAL A 100 9.57 8.93 5.54
C VAL A 100 9.24 10.40 5.77
N ARG A 101 8.88 10.80 6.99
CA ARG A 101 8.71 12.21 7.34
C ARG A 101 10.03 12.99 7.28
N GLU A 102 11.14 12.42 7.78
CA GLU A 102 12.48 13.00 7.64
C GLU A 102 12.87 13.17 6.17
N ILE A 103 12.67 12.16 5.33
CA ILE A 103 12.94 12.21 3.88
C ILE A 103 12.20 13.39 3.22
N ARG A 104 10.97 13.69 3.67
CA ARG A 104 10.16 14.82 3.17
C ARG A 104 10.51 16.16 3.82
N GLY A 105 11.33 16.18 4.86
CA GLY A 105 11.64 17.36 5.64
C GLY A 105 12.20 18.50 4.81
N LEU A 106 11.85 19.75 5.16
CA LEU A 106 12.37 20.95 4.49
C LEU A 106 13.85 21.19 4.82
N GLU A 107 14.30 20.76 6.01
CA GLU A 107 15.69 20.86 6.46
C GLU A 107 16.27 19.45 6.55
N GLY A 108 17.28 19.15 5.76
CA GLY A 108 17.94 17.84 5.75
C GLY A 108 17.18 16.72 5.03
N GLY A 109 16.05 17.01 4.39
CA GLY A 109 15.31 16.07 3.58
C GLY A 109 16.01 15.75 2.25
N LYS A 110 15.43 14.81 1.50
CA LYS A 110 15.94 14.39 0.18
C LYS A 110 15.15 15.09 -0.94
N GLU A 111 15.77 15.28 -2.07
CA GLU A 111 15.13 15.88 -3.26
C GLU A 111 14.21 14.88 -3.99
N ILE A 112 13.29 14.27 -3.23
CA ILE A 112 12.33 13.29 -3.73
C ILE A 112 10.98 13.45 -3.03
N PHE A 113 9.89 13.40 -3.78
CA PHE A 113 8.54 13.43 -3.21
C PHE A 113 8.16 12.04 -2.72
N ALA A 114 8.24 11.80 -1.40
CA ALA A 114 7.90 10.51 -0.79
C ALA A 114 6.46 10.48 -0.28
N ILE A 115 5.73 9.39 -0.54
CA ILE A 115 4.40 9.09 0.01
C ILE A 115 4.46 7.73 0.68
N ASP A 116 3.97 7.63 1.92
CA ASP A 116 3.74 6.36 2.62
C ASP A 116 2.23 6.12 2.76
N PHE A 117 1.70 5.32 1.87
CA PHE A 117 0.25 5.10 1.80
C PHE A 117 -0.38 4.58 3.08
N GLN A 118 0.40 3.94 3.95
CA GLN A 118 -0.11 3.34 5.17
C GLN A 118 0.01 4.28 6.38
N ASN A 119 1.03 5.14 6.43
CA ASN A 119 1.27 6.05 7.54
C ASN A 119 0.81 7.49 7.27
N ASP A 120 0.44 7.82 6.03
CA ASP A 120 -0.08 9.13 5.63
C ASP A 120 -1.61 9.25 5.76
N GLY A 121 -2.25 8.35 6.50
CA GLY A 121 -3.71 8.38 6.71
C GLY A 121 -4.22 9.66 7.37
N GLU A 122 -3.41 10.35 8.16
CA GLU A 122 -3.77 11.64 8.77
C GLU A 122 -4.04 12.73 7.71
N PHE A 123 -3.21 12.80 6.65
CA PHE A 123 -3.36 13.80 5.58
C PHE A 123 -4.56 13.52 4.66
N THR A 124 -5.06 12.29 4.66
CA THR A 124 -6.19 11.85 3.84
C THR A 124 -7.46 11.57 4.63
N GLN A 125 -7.44 11.82 5.94
CA GLN A 125 -8.52 11.49 6.86
C GLN A 125 -8.91 10.00 6.80
N GLY A 126 -7.90 9.14 6.94
CA GLY A 126 -8.01 7.70 6.92
C GLY A 126 -7.87 7.09 5.52
N CYS A 127 -8.48 5.93 5.31
CA CYS A 127 -8.38 5.18 4.07
C CYS A 127 -8.96 5.93 2.87
N ILE A 128 -8.27 5.92 1.72
CA ILE A 128 -8.70 6.57 0.47
C ILE A 128 -9.52 5.65 -0.46
N ALA A 129 -9.60 4.36 -0.14
CA ALA A 129 -10.19 3.32 -0.98
C ALA A 129 -11.73 3.36 -1.06
N GLY A 130 -12.32 2.43 -1.79
CA GLY A 130 -13.78 2.26 -1.91
C GLY A 130 -14.45 3.40 -2.66
N GLY A 131 -13.75 4.05 -3.59
CA GLY A 131 -14.26 5.15 -4.39
C GLY A 131 -14.42 6.47 -3.63
N LYS A 132 -13.74 6.65 -2.47
CA LYS A 132 -13.62 7.96 -1.81
C LYS A 132 -12.72 8.88 -2.64
N ILE A 133 -11.48 8.47 -2.89
CA ILE A 133 -10.52 9.15 -3.75
C ILE A 133 -9.95 8.18 -4.79
N TYR A 134 -9.92 6.89 -4.47
CA TYR A 134 -9.27 5.83 -5.21
C TYR A 134 -10.14 4.56 -5.28
N CYS A 135 -10.04 3.85 -6.39
CA CYS A 135 -10.48 2.46 -6.58
C CYS A 135 -9.52 1.75 -7.55
N HIS A 136 -9.61 0.45 -7.63
CA HIS A 136 -8.86 -0.38 -8.55
C HIS A 136 -9.81 -1.03 -9.57
N ILE A 137 -9.36 -1.21 -10.80
CA ILE A 137 -10.03 -2.00 -11.82
C ILE A 137 -9.07 -3.11 -12.22
N ASN A 138 -9.48 -4.36 -12.00
CA ASN A 138 -8.64 -5.51 -12.33
C ASN A 138 -8.65 -5.82 -13.84
N ALA A 139 -7.86 -6.82 -14.25
CA ALA A 139 -7.67 -7.15 -15.66
C ALA A 139 -8.95 -7.64 -16.37
N VAL A 140 -9.96 -8.09 -15.64
CA VAL A 140 -11.25 -8.55 -16.19
C VAL A 140 -12.39 -7.56 -15.98
N GLY A 141 -12.07 -6.34 -15.48
CA GLY A 141 -13.02 -5.24 -15.39
C GLY A 141 -13.77 -5.12 -14.06
N ASP A 142 -13.48 -5.96 -13.06
CA ASP A 142 -14.10 -5.79 -11.74
C ASP A 142 -13.57 -4.53 -11.04
N VAL A 143 -14.49 -3.78 -10.42
CA VAL A 143 -14.16 -2.53 -9.74
C VAL A 143 -14.04 -2.78 -8.25
N GLU A 144 -12.81 -2.84 -7.78
CA GLU A 144 -12.41 -3.21 -6.42
C GLU A 144 -12.13 -1.98 -5.53
N PRO A 145 -12.28 -2.08 -4.19
CA PRO A 145 -11.99 -0.97 -3.30
C PRO A 145 -10.56 -0.44 -3.43
N CYS A 146 -9.58 -1.33 -3.49
CA CYS A 146 -8.16 -1.01 -3.74
C CYS A 146 -7.43 -2.24 -4.29
N VAL A 147 -6.19 -2.04 -4.75
CA VAL A 147 -5.34 -3.09 -5.33
C VAL A 147 -5.04 -4.27 -4.39
N PHE A 148 -5.31 -4.14 -3.09
CA PHE A 148 -5.09 -5.19 -2.09
C PHE A 148 -6.37 -5.89 -1.62
N ILE A 149 -7.53 -5.43 -2.05
CA ILE A 149 -8.83 -5.97 -1.60
C ILE A 149 -9.62 -6.44 -2.82
N HIS A 150 -9.47 -7.71 -3.11
CA HIS A 150 -10.02 -8.40 -4.28
C HIS A 150 -11.45 -8.86 -4.03
N TYR A 151 -12.34 -7.89 -3.80
CA TYR A 151 -13.79 -8.11 -3.64
C TYR A 151 -14.56 -7.05 -4.39
N SER A 152 -15.59 -7.45 -5.14
CA SER A 152 -16.45 -6.55 -5.89
C SER A 152 -17.87 -7.10 -6.05
N GLY A 153 -18.79 -6.22 -6.36
CA GLY A 153 -20.14 -6.52 -6.85
C GLY A 153 -20.43 -5.80 -8.17
N ALA A 154 -19.42 -5.25 -8.85
CA ALA A 154 -19.59 -4.45 -10.07
C ALA A 154 -18.43 -4.63 -11.04
N ASN A 155 -18.77 -4.69 -12.34
CA ASN A 155 -17.81 -4.82 -13.43
C ASN A 155 -18.08 -3.76 -14.50
N ILE A 156 -17.02 -3.14 -15.05
CA ILE A 156 -17.12 -2.07 -16.07
C ILE A 156 -17.67 -2.54 -17.42
N HIS A 157 -17.69 -3.85 -17.68
CA HIS A 157 -18.30 -4.41 -18.88
C HIS A 157 -19.82 -4.54 -18.77
N ASP A 158 -20.38 -4.56 -17.54
CA ASP A 158 -21.79 -4.75 -17.29
C ASP A 158 -22.53 -3.42 -17.03
N MET A 159 -21.81 -2.39 -16.57
CA MET A 159 -22.40 -1.10 -16.23
C MET A 159 -21.42 0.07 -16.39
N SER A 160 -21.92 1.30 -16.34
CA SER A 160 -21.06 2.48 -16.41
C SER A 160 -20.10 2.55 -15.20
N PHE A 161 -18.90 3.13 -15.38
CA PHE A 161 -17.96 3.33 -14.28
C PHE A 161 -18.59 4.12 -13.11
N ILE A 162 -19.41 5.12 -13.42
CA ILE A 162 -20.15 5.90 -12.40
C ILE A 162 -21.12 5.02 -11.60
N ASP A 163 -21.73 4.03 -12.22
CA ASP A 163 -22.61 3.09 -11.52
C ASP A 163 -21.80 2.05 -10.72
N CYS A 164 -20.66 1.62 -11.24
CA CYS A 164 -19.70 0.81 -10.44
C CYS A 164 -19.32 1.51 -9.14
N LEU A 165 -19.08 2.82 -9.14
CA LEU A 165 -18.75 3.59 -7.92
C LEU A 165 -19.92 3.67 -6.92
N LYS A 166 -21.14 3.31 -7.35
CA LYS A 166 -22.35 3.25 -6.51
C LYS A 166 -22.65 1.85 -5.99
N GLN A 167 -21.79 0.86 -6.25
CA GLN A 167 -22.00 -0.51 -5.78
C GLN A 167 -22.14 -0.58 -4.24
N PRO A 168 -22.85 -1.61 -3.71
CA PRO A 168 -23.11 -1.73 -2.28
C PRO A 168 -21.84 -1.68 -1.43
N LEU A 169 -20.76 -2.38 -1.83
CA LEU A 169 -19.50 -2.41 -1.11
C LEU A 169 -18.88 -1.01 -0.99
N PHE A 170 -18.87 -0.21 -2.07
CA PHE A 170 -18.32 1.14 -2.04
C PHE A 170 -19.16 2.10 -1.20
N LYS A 171 -20.49 1.96 -1.23
CA LYS A 171 -21.37 2.72 -0.33
C LYS A 171 -21.09 2.39 1.13
N ALA A 172 -20.92 1.10 1.45
CA ALA A 172 -20.59 0.66 2.81
C ALA A 172 -19.19 1.18 3.25
N TYR A 173 -18.19 1.16 2.35
CA TYR A 173 -16.88 1.77 2.60
C TYR A 173 -16.99 3.24 2.96
N ARG A 174 -17.63 4.05 2.11
CA ARG A 174 -17.76 5.49 2.35
C ARG A 174 -18.56 5.82 3.61
N LYS A 175 -19.58 5.01 3.94
CA LYS A 175 -20.34 5.16 5.18
C LYS A 175 -19.52 4.82 6.42
N GLY A 176 -18.62 3.85 6.33
CA GLY A 176 -17.78 3.36 7.44
C GLY A 176 -16.52 4.17 7.68
N GLN A 177 -16.11 5.00 6.72
CA GLN A 177 -14.87 5.80 6.82
C GLN A 177 -15.10 7.06 7.71
N PRO A 178 -14.08 7.44 8.50
CA PRO A 178 -12.84 6.71 8.74
C PRO A 178 -13.10 5.43 9.54
N PHE A 179 -12.47 4.32 9.16
CA PHE A 179 -12.63 3.04 9.87
C PHE A 179 -12.04 3.05 11.28
N ASN A 180 -11.21 4.05 11.58
CA ASN A 180 -10.60 4.28 12.88
C ASN A 180 -10.36 5.79 13.05
N ASN A 181 -10.61 6.31 14.26
CA ASN A 181 -10.31 7.71 14.59
C ASN A 181 -8.80 7.99 14.67
N ASN A 182 -8.01 6.96 14.99
CA ASN A 182 -6.57 7.00 14.85
C ASN A 182 -6.19 6.68 13.40
N HIS A 183 -5.80 7.70 12.65
CA HIS A 183 -5.50 7.57 11.22
C HIS A 183 -4.15 6.89 10.92
N LEU A 184 -3.35 6.55 11.93
CA LEU A 184 -2.25 5.60 11.79
C LEU A 184 -2.75 4.14 11.69
N ARG A 185 -4.06 3.93 11.74
CA ARG A 185 -4.74 2.64 11.60
C ARG A 185 -5.87 2.73 10.56
N PRO A 186 -5.58 3.14 9.31
CA PRO A 186 -6.62 3.51 8.34
C PRO A 186 -7.29 2.31 7.66
N CYS A 187 -6.63 1.16 7.52
CA CYS A 187 -7.07 0.08 6.64
C CYS A 187 -8.10 -0.85 7.31
N PRO A 188 -9.22 -1.14 6.64
CA PRO A 188 -10.23 -2.06 7.16
C PRO A 188 -9.83 -3.54 7.11
N MET A 189 -8.68 -3.87 6.48
CA MET A 189 -8.12 -5.20 6.42
C MET A 189 -6.90 -5.35 7.35
N LEU A 190 -5.91 -4.45 7.22
CA LEU A 190 -4.62 -4.61 7.90
C LEU A 190 -4.68 -4.23 9.38
N GLU A 191 -5.27 -3.08 9.72
CA GLU A 191 -5.33 -2.57 11.09
C GLU A 191 -6.68 -2.78 11.79
N ASN A 192 -7.73 -3.04 11.02
CA ASN A 192 -9.07 -3.25 11.54
C ASN A 192 -9.70 -4.50 10.89
N PRO A 193 -9.13 -5.69 11.13
CA PRO A 193 -9.44 -6.92 10.36
C PRO A 193 -10.88 -7.43 10.52
N ASP A 194 -11.62 -6.95 11.49
CA ASP A 194 -13.04 -7.30 11.68
C ASP A 194 -13.98 -6.52 10.75
N ILE A 195 -13.51 -5.42 10.16
CA ILE A 195 -14.36 -4.53 9.36
C ILE A 195 -14.61 -5.09 7.96
N LEU A 196 -13.58 -5.49 7.23
CA LEU A 196 -13.74 -5.95 5.85
C LEU A 196 -14.66 -7.18 5.73
N PRO A 197 -14.55 -8.23 6.58
CA PRO A 197 -15.46 -9.38 6.53
C PRO A 197 -16.93 -8.98 6.72
N LYS A 198 -17.18 -8.04 7.62
CA LYS A 198 -18.52 -7.49 7.85
C LYS A 198 -19.05 -6.78 6.60
N LEU A 199 -18.24 -5.90 5.99
CA LEU A 199 -18.64 -5.18 4.78
C LEU A 199 -18.92 -6.12 3.61
N VAL A 200 -18.06 -7.12 3.38
CA VAL A 200 -18.24 -8.12 2.31
C VAL A 200 -19.51 -8.93 2.53
N LYS A 201 -19.75 -9.40 3.77
CA LYS A 201 -20.94 -10.17 4.12
C LYS A 201 -22.24 -9.36 3.95
N GLU A 202 -22.27 -8.13 4.45
CA GLU A 202 -23.45 -7.25 4.39
C GLU A 202 -23.81 -6.82 2.98
N THR A 203 -22.82 -6.71 2.10
CA THR A 203 -23.01 -6.22 0.73
C THR A 203 -23.14 -7.32 -0.31
N GLY A 204 -22.82 -8.56 0.05
CA GLY A 204 -22.81 -9.69 -0.87
C GLY A 204 -21.72 -9.62 -1.94
N ALA A 205 -20.68 -8.79 -1.73
CA ALA A 205 -19.53 -8.72 -2.62
C ALA A 205 -18.81 -10.07 -2.68
N LYS A 206 -18.28 -10.41 -3.87
CA LYS A 206 -17.62 -11.70 -4.12
C LYS A 206 -16.13 -11.49 -4.33
N SER A 207 -15.33 -12.53 -4.06
CA SER A 207 -13.93 -12.53 -4.45
C SER A 207 -13.79 -12.36 -5.96
N THR A 208 -12.87 -11.50 -6.35
CA THR A 208 -12.49 -11.21 -7.74
C THR A 208 -11.15 -11.85 -8.11
N ASP A 209 -10.56 -12.62 -7.20
CA ASP A 209 -9.38 -13.42 -7.49
C ASP A 209 -9.78 -14.58 -8.41
N LEU A 210 -9.15 -14.61 -9.59
CA LEU A 210 -9.52 -15.52 -10.67
C LEU A 210 -8.92 -16.92 -10.50
N GLU A 211 -7.74 -17.03 -9.90
CA GLU A 211 -7.01 -18.29 -9.83
C GLU A 211 -7.26 -19.04 -8.53
N SER A 212 -7.32 -18.32 -7.43
CA SER A 212 -7.41 -18.91 -6.09
C SER A 212 -8.21 -17.99 -5.15
N PRO A 213 -9.54 -17.92 -5.33
CA PRO A 213 -10.41 -17.07 -4.50
C PRO A 213 -10.11 -17.26 -3.02
N GLU A 214 -9.72 -16.17 -2.35
CA GLU A 214 -9.44 -16.18 -0.93
C GLU A 214 -10.70 -15.83 -0.14
N ASP A 215 -11.00 -16.61 0.92
CA ASP A 215 -12.07 -16.26 1.86
C ASP A 215 -11.70 -15.01 2.67
N VAL A 216 -12.64 -14.09 2.82
CA VAL A 216 -12.39 -12.80 3.47
C VAL A 216 -12.00 -12.94 4.95
N ASN A 217 -12.51 -13.95 5.66
CA ASN A 217 -12.11 -14.18 7.05
C ASN A 217 -10.69 -14.75 7.10
N HIS A 218 -10.31 -15.63 6.16
CA HIS A 218 -8.94 -16.12 6.04
C HIS A 218 -7.99 -14.95 5.76
N LEU A 219 -8.28 -14.11 4.76
CA LEU A 219 -7.50 -12.92 4.43
C LEU A 219 -7.26 -12.03 5.67
N CYS A 220 -8.33 -11.67 6.37
CA CYS A 220 -8.25 -10.77 7.51
C CYS A 220 -7.63 -11.44 8.76
N SER A 221 -7.77 -12.76 8.94
CA SER A 221 -7.15 -13.47 10.06
C SER A 221 -5.63 -13.36 10.08
N LYS A 222 -5.00 -13.30 8.92
CA LYS A 222 -3.54 -13.05 8.77
C LYS A 222 -3.10 -11.70 9.34
N CYS A 223 -4.00 -10.73 9.44
CA CYS A 223 -3.74 -9.38 9.93
C CYS A 223 -4.01 -9.21 11.43
N THR A 224 -4.68 -10.16 12.09
CA THR A 224 -5.17 -10.02 13.48
C THR A 224 -4.03 -9.74 14.48
N ASN A 225 -2.98 -10.54 14.43
CA ASN A 225 -1.82 -10.35 15.32
C ASN A 225 -1.10 -9.03 15.05
N TYR A 226 -0.94 -8.68 13.77
CA TYR A 226 -0.34 -7.41 13.37
C TYR A 226 -1.15 -6.22 13.91
N ALA A 227 -2.47 -6.21 13.70
CA ALA A 227 -3.36 -5.15 14.17
C ALA A 227 -3.32 -4.97 15.69
N SER A 228 -3.34 -6.10 16.43
CA SER A 228 -3.28 -6.11 17.90
C SER A 228 -1.95 -5.59 18.43
N ASN A 229 -0.83 -5.97 17.81
CA ASN A 229 0.50 -5.53 18.21
C ASN A 229 0.75 -4.05 17.87
N TRP A 230 0.27 -3.59 16.69
CA TRP A 230 0.44 -2.21 16.26
C TRP A 230 -0.40 -1.21 17.07
N LYS A 231 -1.58 -1.63 17.52
CA LYS A 231 -2.54 -0.74 18.20
C LYS A 231 -1.95 0.08 19.34
N PRO A 232 -1.24 -0.49 20.35
CA PRO A 232 -0.72 0.32 21.46
C PRO A 232 0.28 1.39 21.02
N THR A 233 1.18 1.04 20.08
CA THR A 233 2.16 1.98 19.55
C THR A 233 1.50 3.07 18.72
N ALA A 234 0.55 2.71 17.87
CA ALA A 234 -0.21 3.66 17.07
C ALA A 234 -1.00 4.64 17.94
N ASP A 235 -1.66 4.15 18.99
CA ASP A 235 -2.46 5.00 19.87
C ASP A 235 -1.56 5.98 20.63
N LYS A 236 -0.40 5.52 21.13
CA LYS A 236 0.59 6.40 21.78
C LYS A 236 1.11 7.48 20.83
N LEU A 237 1.55 7.11 19.63
CA LEU A 237 2.05 8.06 18.63
C LEU A 237 0.97 9.08 18.21
N TRP A 238 -0.28 8.64 18.11
CA TRP A 238 -1.40 9.51 17.77
C TRP A 238 -1.69 10.52 18.86
N GLU A 239 -1.68 10.11 20.13
CA GLU A 239 -1.88 10.98 21.29
C GLU A 239 -0.74 12.00 21.48
N GLU A 240 0.49 11.64 21.12
CA GLU A 240 1.64 12.54 21.23
C GLU A 240 1.65 13.63 20.13
N GLU A 241 0.97 13.41 19.00
CA GLU A 241 0.96 14.31 17.84
C GLU A 241 -0.34 15.14 17.72
N HIS A 242 -1.43 14.80 18.46
CA HIS A 242 -2.76 15.40 18.37
C HIS A 242 -3.35 15.70 19.76
#